data_b671a9d6fc0fdd9df3add81abb966c59
#
_entry.id   b671a9d6fc0fdd9df3add81abb966c59
#
_cell.length_a   1.000
_cell.length_b   1.000
_cell.length_c   1.000
_cell.angle_alpha   90.00
_cell.angle_beta   90.00
_cell.angle_gamma   90.00
#
_symmetry.space_group_name_H-M   'P 1'
#
loop_
_entity.id
_entity.type
_entity.pdbx_description
1 polymer ?
#
loop_
_entity_poly.entity_id
_entity_poly.type
_entity_poly.pdbx_seq_one_letter_code
_entity_poly.pdbx_strand_id
1 'polypeptide(L)'
;MDLRIKNKAKKIKAVFFDIDDTLRIKDTGYMPDSIKKVFESLQEKDILTGIASGRAPYGVVPEIRQLNPDFFVTINGSYVINHKGEELSNDPIPKDIIEKYVVWCQEIGIEYGFAGKDKAVVSKRTELVDKALVPVYGFCPVEPDFYKNHEVYHMWTFEDVGDSLQLSDELKEDVRLVRWHENSSDVIKNGISKASGLAHVLKKVHLKPENVLFFGDGPNDMEIFDYVGLKVAMGNGHGDLKEKADFITKNVEEDGILYALEELGLVEKELQFPQLDVTNEDAPMALIKTNYGDLKVKLFPKQAPKTVANFVALAKDGYYDGVIFHRVIKDFMIQGGDPTGTGMGGESIYGECFEDEFSEELYNLLGALSMANAGPNTNGSQFFIVQNQNLPYSAKELERGGWPKEIAAAYAENGGTPHLDRRHSVFGQLVDQASYEALDNIANVDTGAADKPIDDIVIESIEVIDDENRG
;
A
#
# COMPACT_ATOMS: atom_id res chain seq x y z
N MET A 1 11.85 -2.95 5.87
CA MET A 1 12.48 -2.07 4.82
C MET A 1 13.95 -1.88 5.12
N ASP A 2 14.82 -1.93 4.07
CA ASP A 2 16.27 -1.74 4.15
C ASP A 2 16.62 -0.35 4.71
N LEU A 3 17.60 -0.28 5.63
CA LEU A 3 18.09 0.97 6.24
C LEU A 3 18.58 1.98 5.18
N ARG A 4 19.15 1.49 4.07
CA ARG A 4 19.61 2.33 2.96
C ARG A 4 18.44 3.08 2.30
N ILE A 5 17.30 2.42 2.10
CA ILE A 5 16.08 3.03 1.54
C ILE A 5 15.52 4.07 2.51
N LYS A 6 15.45 3.75 3.80
CA LYS A 6 15.03 4.71 4.84
C LYS A 6 15.92 5.96 4.89
N ASN A 7 17.23 5.81 4.69
CA ASN A 7 18.16 6.94 4.62
C ASN A 7 18.00 7.79 3.34
N LYS A 8 17.61 7.18 2.22
CA LYS A 8 17.22 7.93 1.01
C LYS A 8 15.92 8.71 1.26
N ALA A 9 14.91 8.08 1.87
CA ALA A 9 13.62 8.70 2.18
C ALA A 9 13.74 9.98 3.02
N LYS A 10 14.66 10.03 3.98
CA LYS A 10 14.93 11.23 4.79
C LYS A 10 15.41 12.45 4.00
N LYS A 11 15.91 12.26 2.77
CA LYS A 11 16.38 13.34 1.89
C LYS A 11 15.32 13.85 0.94
N ILE A 12 14.17 13.19 0.87
CA ILE A 12 13.09 13.53 -0.06
C ILE A 12 12.48 14.88 0.30
N LYS A 13 12.33 15.71 -0.72
CA LYS A 13 11.72 17.02 -0.67
C LYS A 13 10.66 17.23 -1.75
N ALA A 14 10.59 16.29 -2.71
CA ALA A 14 9.58 16.27 -3.73
C ALA A 14 9.18 14.83 -4.08
N VAL A 15 7.90 14.61 -4.31
CA VAL A 15 7.35 13.32 -4.74
C VAL A 15 6.63 13.54 -6.07
N PHE A 16 7.02 12.79 -7.08
CA PHE A 16 6.39 12.81 -8.39
C PHE A 16 5.72 11.48 -8.70
N PHE A 17 4.61 11.55 -9.40
CA PHE A 17 3.78 10.40 -9.72
C PHE A 17 3.50 10.35 -11.23
N ASP A 18 3.53 9.17 -11.83
CA ASP A 18 2.80 8.94 -13.07
C ASP A 18 1.29 8.88 -12.80
N ILE A 19 0.46 8.97 -13.83
CA ILE A 19 -1.00 8.95 -13.71
C ILE A 19 -1.55 7.53 -13.90
N ASP A 20 -1.41 7.02 -15.13
CA ASP A 20 -2.08 5.79 -15.55
C ASP A 20 -1.38 4.58 -14.97
N ASP A 21 -2.15 3.69 -14.34
CA ASP A 21 -1.67 2.50 -13.63
C ASP A 21 -0.68 2.76 -12.47
N THR A 22 -0.59 4.06 -12.07
CA THR A 22 0.16 4.51 -10.88
C THR A 22 -0.77 5.20 -9.88
N LEU A 23 -1.30 6.40 -10.17
CA LEU A 23 -2.30 7.09 -9.32
C LEU A 23 -3.71 6.53 -9.52
N ARG A 24 -4.00 6.06 -10.72
CA ARG A 24 -5.30 5.50 -11.09
C ARG A 24 -5.14 4.37 -12.10
N ILE A 25 -6.10 3.45 -12.11
CA ILE A 25 -6.17 2.41 -13.14
C ILE A 25 -6.63 3.03 -14.47
N LYS A 26 -5.84 2.83 -15.52
CA LYS A 26 -6.08 3.40 -16.85
C LYS A 26 -7.46 3.04 -17.40
N ASP A 27 -7.81 1.76 -17.36
CA ASP A 27 -9.01 1.23 -18.04
C ASP A 27 -10.31 1.57 -17.31
N THR A 28 -10.31 1.53 -15.99
CA THR A 28 -11.52 1.75 -15.16
C THR A 28 -11.65 3.19 -14.68
N GLY A 29 -10.54 3.91 -14.61
CA GLY A 29 -10.47 5.23 -13.99
C GLY A 29 -10.50 5.20 -12.45
N TYR A 30 -10.47 4.01 -11.84
CA TYR A 30 -10.44 3.88 -10.39
C TYR A 30 -9.18 4.53 -9.80
N MET A 31 -9.37 5.40 -8.83
CA MET A 31 -8.31 6.00 -8.02
C MET A 31 -8.66 5.79 -6.54
N PRO A 32 -7.75 5.25 -5.71
CA PRO A 32 -8.01 5.07 -4.29
C PRO A 32 -8.33 6.39 -3.58
N ASP A 33 -9.28 6.39 -2.66
CA ASP A 33 -9.66 7.58 -1.87
C ASP A 33 -8.50 8.11 -1.02
N SER A 34 -7.56 7.25 -0.65
CA SER A 34 -6.34 7.58 0.08
C SER A 34 -5.41 8.56 -0.64
N ILE A 35 -5.47 8.64 -1.98
CA ILE A 35 -4.58 9.50 -2.77
C ILE A 35 -4.74 10.99 -2.40
N LYS A 36 -5.97 11.44 -2.17
CA LYS A 36 -6.22 12.81 -1.72
C LYS A 36 -5.50 13.11 -0.40
N LYS A 37 -5.63 12.22 0.57
CA LYS A 37 -4.97 12.31 1.88
C LYS A 37 -3.43 12.26 1.76
N VAL A 38 -2.91 11.45 0.84
CA VAL A 38 -1.48 11.39 0.54
C VAL A 38 -0.96 12.76 0.11
N PHE A 39 -1.63 13.43 -0.85
CA PHE A 39 -1.23 14.75 -1.31
C PHE A 39 -1.32 15.80 -0.19
N GLU A 40 -2.42 15.82 0.57
CA GLU A 40 -2.59 16.71 1.73
C GLU A 40 -1.47 16.50 2.76
N SER A 41 -1.17 15.25 3.13
CA SER A 41 -0.11 14.93 4.11
C SER A 41 1.30 15.32 3.64
N LEU A 42 1.62 15.15 2.34
CA LEU A 42 2.90 15.58 1.79
C LEU A 42 3.03 17.11 1.81
N GLN A 43 1.96 17.83 1.44
CA GLN A 43 1.91 19.30 1.46
C GLN A 43 2.03 19.87 2.87
N GLU A 44 1.38 19.26 3.88
CA GLU A 44 1.52 19.63 5.29
C GLU A 44 2.96 19.49 5.82
N LYS A 45 3.75 18.58 5.22
CA LYS A 45 5.17 18.38 5.54
C LYS A 45 6.13 19.19 4.67
N ASP A 46 5.62 20.16 3.91
CA ASP A 46 6.40 20.96 2.94
C ASP A 46 7.16 20.11 1.91
N ILE A 47 6.60 18.94 1.55
CA ILE A 47 7.10 18.08 0.48
C ILE A 47 6.35 18.44 -0.81
N LEU A 48 7.09 18.91 -1.82
CA LEU A 48 6.52 19.27 -3.11
C LEU A 48 5.93 18.04 -3.81
N THR A 49 4.81 18.25 -4.50
CA THR A 49 4.13 17.21 -5.25
C THR A 49 4.11 17.51 -6.74
N GLY A 50 4.25 16.49 -7.57
CA GLY A 50 4.21 16.67 -9.01
C GLY A 50 3.66 15.47 -9.76
N ILE A 51 3.16 15.77 -10.95
CA ILE A 51 2.70 14.76 -11.91
C ILE A 51 3.71 14.70 -13.05
N ALA A 52 4.08 13.50 -13.51
CA ALA A 52 4.90 13.33 -14.70
C ALA A 52 4.26 12.27 -15.62
N SER A 53 3.65 12.70 -16.70
CA SER A 53 2.81 11.86 -17.57
C SER A 53 3.09 12.08 -19.06
N GLY A 54 2.78 11.06 -19.86
CA GLY A 54 2.69 11.17 -21.31
C GLY A 54 1.48 11.98 -21.79
N ARG A 55 0.47 12.15 -20.94
CA ARG A 55 -0.74 12.91 -21.30
C ARG A 55 -0.42 14.38 -21.56
N ALA A 56 -1.10 14.96 -22.53
CA ALA A 56 -1.12 16.41 -22.74
C ALA A 56 -1.86 17.12 -21.58
N PRO A 57 -1.63 18.41 -21.34
CA PRO A 57 -2.30 19.12 -20.24
C PRO A 57 -3.82 18.92 -20.23
N TYR A 58 -4.49 19.05 -21.36
CA TYR A 58 -5.95 18.84 -21.48
C TYR A 58 -6.38 17.38 -21.27
N GLY A 59 -5.48 16.41 -21.39
CA GLY A 59 -5.72 14.98 -21.10
C GLY A 59 -5.52 14.61 -19.61
N VAL A 60 -5.05 15.53 -18.77
CA VAL A 60 -4.99 15.30 -17.33
C VAL A 60 -6.40 15.41 -16.76
N VAL A 61 -6.90 14.31 -16.23
CA VAL A 61 -8.28 14.20 -15.72
C VAL A 61 -8.54 15.15 -14.53
N PRO A 62 -9.81 15.60 -14.34
CA PRO A 62 -10.15 16.55 -13.28
C PRO A 62 -9.76 16.10 -11.89
N GLU A 63 -9.90 14.81 -11.58
CA GLU A 63 -9.58 14.22 -10.28
C GLU A 63 -8.12 14.45 -9.90
N ILE A 64 -7.20 14.28 -10.85
CA ILE A 64 -5.76 14.54 -10.65
C ILE A 64 -5.49 16.05 -10.44
N ARG A 65 -6.19 16.92 -11.17
CA ARG A 65 -6.04 18.36 -10.98
C ARG A 65 -6.53 18.83 -9.60
N GLN A 66 -7.58 18.19 -9.08
CA GLN A 66 -8.15 18.49 -7.75
C GLN A 66 -7.20 18.13 -6.59
N LEU A 67 -6.19 17.28 -6.83
CA LEU A 67 -5.13 17.01 -5.87
C LEU A 67 -4.19 18.21 -5.65
N ASN A 68 -4.28 19.24 -6.49
CA ASN A 68 -3.46 20.44 -6.46
C ASN A 68 -1.95 20.18 -6.43
N PRO A 69 -1.40 19.34 -7.33
CA PRO A 69 0.05 19.15 -7.37
C PRO A 69 0.76 20.48 -7.74
N ASP A 70 1.95 20.67 -7.19
CA ASP A 70 2.74 21.87 -7.42
C ASP A 70 3.22 21.99 -8.87
N PHE A 71 3.47 20.84 -9.53
CA PHE A 71 4.02 20.78 -10.88
C PHE A 71 3.35 19.74 -11.75
N PHE A 72 3.29 20.04 -13.05
CA PHE A 72 2.87 19.12 -14.10
C PHE A 72 3.96 19.03 -15.17
N VAL A 73 4.59 17.88 -15.26
CA VAL A 73 5.48 17.45 -16.34
C VAL A 73 4.62 16.65 -17.31
N THR A 74 4.20 17.24 -18.41
CA THR A 74 3.26 16.65 -19.36
C THR A 74 3.92 16.38 -20.70
N ILE A 75 3.24 15.59 -21.53
CA ILE A 75 3.72 15.19 -22.87
C ILE A 75 5.15 14.63 -22.77
N ASN A 76 5.35 13.67 -21.86
CA ASN A 76 6.66 13.05 -21.61
C ASN A 76 7.79 14.07 -21.35
N GLY A 77 7.48 15.27 -20.81
CA GLY A 77 8.46 16.29 -20.49
C GLY A 77 8.60 17.42 -21.48
N SER A 78 7.93 17.38 -22.64
CA SER A 78 7.96 18.46 -23.64
C SER A 78 7.31 19.76 -23.15
N TYR A 79 6.37 19.65 -22.21
CA TYR A 79 5.66 20.80 -21.64
C TYR A 79 5.53 20.69 -20.13
N VAL A 80 6.08 21.68 -19.44
CA VAL A 80 6.14 21.70 -17.98
C VAL A 80 5.57 23.00 -17.43
N ILE A 81 4.61 22.90 -16.51
CA ILE A 81 3.97 24.03 -15.83
C ILE A 81 3.94 23.81 -14.31
N ASN A 82 3.81 24.89 -13.56
CA ASN A 82 3.45 24.83 -12.15
C ASN A 82 1.92 24.91 -11.94
N HIS A 83 1.47 24.81 -10.69
CA HIS A 83 0.06 24.89 -10.30
C HIS A 83 -0.62 26.23 -10.68
N LYS A 84 0.15 27.29 -10.92
CA LYS A 84 -0.35 28.62 -11.37
C LYS A 84 -0.46 28.71 -12.89
N GLY A 85 -0.04 27.69 -13.64
CA GLY A 85 0.00 27.69 -15.10
C GLY A 85 1.22 28.41 -15.68
N GLU A 86 2.23 28.76 -14.86
CA GLU A 86 3.48 29.33 -15.37
C GLU A 86 4.29 28.26 -16.09
N GLU A 87 4.73 28.55 -17.31
CA GLU A 87 5.56 27.65 -18.12
C GLU A 87 7.00 27.60 -17.58
N LEU A 88 7.48 26.41 -17.27
CA LEU A 88 8.85 26.15 -16.84
C LEU A 88 9.68 25.60 -18.00
N SER A 89 9.04 24.86 -18.90
CA SER A 89 9.62 24.37 -20.15
C SER A 89 8.53 24.28 -21.22
N ASN A 90 8.91 24.67 -22.44
CA ASN A 90 8.07 24.63 -23.63
C ASN A 90 8.97 24.23 -24.80
N ASP A 91 8.94 22.95 -25.20
CA ASP A 91 9.84 22.37 -26.20
C ASP A 91 9.05 21.63 -27.30
N PRO A 92 8.45 22.38 -28.25
CA PRO A 92 7.76 21.79 -29.38
C PRO A 92 8.71 21.09 -30.36
N ILE A 93 8.17 20.16 -31.13
CA ILE A 93 8.91 19.46 -32.19
C ILE A 93 9.12 20.43 -33.37
N PRO A 94 10.36 20.58 -33.91
CA PRO A 94 10.62 21.39 -35.09
C PRO A 94 9.78 20.98 -36.29
N LYS A 95 9.31 21.97 -37.08
CA LYS A 95 8.42 21.71 -38.24
C LYS A 95 9.04 20.81 -39.30
N ASP A 96 10.32 20.96 -39.58
CA ASP A 96 11.04 20.15 -40.55
C ASP A 96 11.08 18.67 -40.14
N ILE A 97 11.18 18.38 -38.86
CA ILE A 97 11.07 17.00 -38.32
C ILE A 97 9.64 16.46 -38.55
N ILE A 98 8.62 17.28 -38.25
CA ILE A 98 7.21 16.89 -38.46
C ILE A 98 6.90 16.63 -39.95
N GLU A 99 7.43 17.46 -40.84
CA GLU A 99 7.28 17.29 -42.27
C GLU A 99 7.86 15.96 -42.76
N LYS A 100 9.08 15.63 -42.36
CA LYS A 100 9.71 14.32 -42.61
C LYS A 100 8.87 13.18 -42.07
N TYR A 101 8.36 13.32 -40.86
CA TYR A 101 7.52 12.32 -40.21
C TYR A 101 6.20 12.09 -40.97
N VAL A 102 5.52 13.15 -41.41
CA VAL A 102 4.28 13.06 -42.19
C VAL A 102 4.52 12.35 -43.52
N VAL A 103 5.61 12.71 -44.23
CA VAL A 103 5.99 12.04 -45.50
C VAL A 103 6.25 10.55 -45.26
N TRP A 104 7.00 10.20 -44.22
CA TRP A 104 7.28 8.81 -43.86
C TRP A 104 5.98 8.03 -43.58
N CYS A 105 5.04 8.58 -42.77
CA CYS A 105 3.76 7.92 -42.51
C CYS A 105 2.96 7.68 -43.79
N GLN A 106 2.94 8.66 -44.71
CA GLN A 106 2.25 8.53 -46.00
C GLN A 106 2.87 7.47 -46.91
N GLU A 107 4.21 7.37 -46.92
CA GLU A 107 4.95 6.37 -47.70
C GLU A 107 4.68 4.94 -47.25
N ILE A 108 4.59 4.70 -45.96
CA ILE A 108 4.31 3.37 -45.41
C ILE A 108 2.82 3.10 -45.19
N GLY A 109 1.95 4.08 -45.44
CA GLY A 109 0.49 3.94 -45.43
C GLY A 109 -0.12 3.79 -44.04
N ILE A 110 0.43 4.44 -43.02
CA ILE A 110 -0.13 4.47 -41.66
C ILE A 110 -0.72 5.83 -41.31
N GLU A 111 -1.70 5.82 -40.41
CA GLU A 111 -2.29 7.04 -39.89
C GLU A 111 -1.40 7.65 -38.79
N TYR A 112 -1.50 8.97 -38.61
CA TYR A 112 -0.75 9.72 -37.63
C TYR A 112 -1.62 10.72 -36.88
N GLY A 113 -1.10 11.21 -35.77
CA GLY A 113 -1.75 12.23 -34.94
C GLY A 113 -0.76 13.17 -34.31
N PHE A 114 -1.29 14.29 -33.83
CA PHE A 114 -0.53 15.36 -33.17
C PHE A 114 -1.17 15.77 -31.86
N ALA A 115 -0.36 15.95 -30.82
CA ALA A 115 -0.76 16.70 -29.65
C ALA A 115 -0.19 18.12 -29.73
N GLY A 116 -1.10 19.07 -29.83
CA GLY A 116 -0.79 20.48 -29.59
C GLY A 116 -0.87 20.81 -28.11
N LYS A 117 -0.81 22.11 -27.78
CA LYS A 117 -0.95 22.59 -26.41
C LYS A 117 -2.36 22.40 -25.83
N ASP A 118 -3.38 22.56 -26.69
CA ASP A 118 -4.79 22.65 -26.27
C ASP A 118 -5.67 21.52 -26.80
N LYS A 119 -5.23 20.77 -27.80
CA LYS A 119 -5.99 19.68 -28.40
C LYS A 119 -5.13 18.63 -29.07
N ALA A 120 -5.69 17.42 -29.15
CA ALA A 120 -5.21 16.32 -30.01
C ALA A 120 -5.94 16.36 -31.35
N VAL A 121 -5.24 16.02 -32.43
CA VAL A 121 -5.80 15.91 -33.77
C VAL A 121 -5.21 14.70 -34.49
N VAL A 122 -5.89 14.19 -35.51
CA VAL A 122 -5.47 13.01 -36.26
C VAL A 122 -5.49 13.26 -37.78
N SER A 123 -4.69 12.48 -38.51
CA SER A 123 -4.67 12.54 -40.00
C SER A 123 -5.98 12.02 -40.62
N LYS A 124 -6.55 10.98 -39.98
CA LYS A 124 -7.79 10.37 -40.38
C LYS A 124 -8.39 9.60 -39.22
N ARG A 125 -9.71 9.47 -39.19
CA ARG A 125 -10.39 8.59 -38.25
C ARG A 125 -10.48 7.18 -38.79
N THR A 126 -9.96 6.23 -38.06
CA THR A 126 -10.05 4.78 -38.33
C THR A 126 -10.35 4.06 -37.03
N GLU A 127 -10.70 2.79 -37.09
CA GLU A 127 -10.92 1.97 -35.89
C GLU A 127 -9.67 1.90 -35.00
N LEU A 128 -8.46 1.82 -35.59
CA LEU A 128 -7.19 1.81 -34.84
C LEU A 128 -6.97 3.11 -34.09
N VAL A 129 -7.22 4.25 -34.74
CA VAL A 129 -7.11 5.58 -34.13
C VAL A 129 -8.09 5.71 -32.95
N ASP A 130 -9.35 5.33 -33.17
CA ASP A 130 -10.39 5.46 -32.17
C ASP A 130 -10.13 4.51 -30.97
N LYS A 131 -9.67 3.28 -31.19
CA LYS A 131 -9.28 2.36 -30.11
C LYS A 131 -8.18 2.93 -29.23
N ALA A 132 -7.19 3.56 -29.83
CA ALA A 132 -6.05 4.10 -29.08
C ALA A 132 -6.40 5.42 -28.37
N LEU A 133 -7.01 6.40 -29.05
CA LEU A 133 -7.13 7.77 -28.50
C LEU A 133 -8.43 8.05 -27.75
N VAL A 134 -9.56 7.42 -28.10
CA VAL A 134 -10.86 7.73 -27.50
C VAL A 134 -10.86 7.53 -25.97
N PRO A 135 -10.24 6.48 -25.42
CA PRO A 135 -10.18 6.32 -23.95
C PRO A 135 -9.40 7.42 -23.21
N VAL A 136 -8.50 8.13 -23.91
CA VAL A 136 -7.62 9.14 -23.31
C VAL A 136 -8.07 10.57 -23.63
N TYR A 137 -8.43 10.85 -24.88
CA TYR A 137 -8.70 12.20 -25.39
C TYR A 137 -10.10 12.36 -25.98
N GLY A 138 -10.91 11.30 -26.02
CA GLY A 138 -12.17 11.32 -26.76
C GLY A 138 -11.96 11.30 -28.27
N PHE A 139 -13.01 11.65 -29.02
CA PHE A 139 -12.94 11.73 -30.49
C PHE A 139 -12.13 12.95 -30.91
N CYS A 140 -10.96 12.71 -31.51
CA CYS A 140 -10.08 13.77 -31.99
C CYS A 140 -10.54 14.30 -33.36
N PRO A 141 -10.45 15.62 -33.62
CA PRO A 141 -10.70 16.21 -34.95
C PRO A 141 -9.71 15.72 -36.01
N VAL A 142 -10.15 15.66 -37.27
CA VAL A 142 -9.28 15.33 -38.39
C VAL A 142 -8.67 16.62 -38.96
N GLU A 143 -7.39 16.83 -38.67
CA GLU A 143 -6.62 18.01 -39.08
C GLU A 143 -5.20 17.59 -39.50
N PRO A 144 -5.01 16.93 -40.66
CA PRO A 144 -3.70 16.40 -41.07
C PRO A 144 -2.61 17.47 -41.23
N ASP A 145 -2.99 18.70 -41.48
CA ASP A 145 -2.10 19.85 -41.66
C ASP A 145 -1.96 20.73 -40.39
N PHE A 146 -2.39 20.26 -39.24
CA PHE A 146 -2.38 20.99 -37.98
C PHE A 146 -1.02 21.64 -37.68
N TYR A 147 0.07 20.92 -37.88
CA TYR A 147 1.43 21.36 -37.63
C TYR A 147 1.88 22.59 -38.45
N LYS A 148 1.21 22.90 -39.55
CA LYS A 148 1.54 24.06 -40.40
C LYS A 148 1.29 25.38 -39.65
N ASN A 149 0.27 25.39 -38.77
CA ASN A 149 -0.20 26.60 -38.09
C ASN A 149 -0.13 26.52 -36.56
N HIS A 150 0.22 25.38 -35.99
CA HIS A 150 0.26 25.14 -34.55
C HIS A 150 1.55 24.47 -34.12
N GLU A 151 1.96 24.69 -32.90
CA GLU A 151 3.04 23.94 -32.25
C GLU A 151 2.59 22.53 -31.92
N VAL A 152 3.43 21.55 -32.20
CA VAL A 152 3.23 20.11 -31.93
C VAL A 152 4.28 19.68 -30.93
N TYR A 153 3.85 19.03 -29.85
CA TYR A 153 4.73 18.57 -28.79
C TYR A 153 4.91 17.06 -28.77
N HIS A 154 3.97 16.37 -29.42
CA HIS A 154 3.94 14.92 -29.44
C HIS A 154 3.28 14.45 -30.73
N MET A 155 3.74 13.33 -31.27
CA MET A 155 3.16 12.71 -32.45
C MET A 155 2.79 11.26 -32.12
N TRP A 156 1.85 10.69 -32.84
CA TRP A 156 1.42 9.29 -32.74
C TRP A 156 1.39 8.60 -34.08
N THR A 157 1.84 7.34 -34.10
CA THR A 157 1.51 6.40 -35.21
C THR A 157 0.28 5.60 -34.84
N PHE A 158 -0.50 5.16 -35.85
CA PHE A 158 -1.62 4.25 -35.67
C PHE A 158 -1.50 3.12 -36.69
N GLU A 159 -1.20 1.92 -36.22
CA GLU A 159 -0.90 0.75 -37.03
C GLU A 159 -1.21 -0.56 -36.28
N ASP A 160 -1.25 -1.67 -37.00
CA ASP A 160 -1.45 -3.03 -36.47
C ASP A 160 -0.22 -3.94 -36.60
N VAL A 161 0.94 -3.36 -36.95
CA VAL A 161 2.21 -4.10 -37.13
C VAL A 161 3.02 -4.31 -35.87
N GLY A 162 2.62 -3.68 -34.78
CA GLY A 162 3.24 -3.85 -33.47
C GLY A 162 4.71 -3.44 -33.45
N ASP A 163 5.54 -4.21 -32.78
CA ASP A 163 6.98 -3.93 -32.58
C ASP A 163 7.81 -4.06 -33.88
N SER A 164 7.20 -4.48 -34.99
CA SER A 164 7.87 -4.49 -36.28
C SER A 164 7.98 -3.11 -36.95
N LEU A 165 7.25 -2.09 -36.42
CA LEU A 165 7.33 -0.73 -36.95
C LEU A 165 8.74 -0.16 -36.65
N GLN A 166 9.38 0.33 -37.74
CA GLN A 166 10.70 0.96 -37.66
C GLN A 166 10.66 2.34 -38.32
N LEU A 167 11.18 3.35 -37.62
CA LEU A 167 11.42 4.66 -38.23
C LEU A 167 12.45 4.57 -39.35
N SER A 168 12.40 5.48 -40.31
CA SER A 168 13.48 5.65 -41.30
C SER A 168 14.78 6.07 -40.56
N ASP A 169 15.92 5.79 -41.19
CA ASP A 169 17.21 6.13 -40.54
C ASP A 169 17.38 7.63 -40.32
N GLU A 170 16.79 8.46 -41.23
CA GLU A 170 16.77 9.90 -41.08
C GLU A 170 15.94 10.34 -39.85
N LEU A 171 14.77 9.75 -39.61
CA LEU A 171 13.92 10.11 -38.47
C LEU A 171 14.48 9.62 -37.13
N LYS A 172 15.21 8.51 -37.11
CA LYS A 172 15.85 7.99 -35.88
C LYS A 172 16.85 8.97 -35.26
N GLU A 173 17.44 9.86 -36.07
CA GLU A 173 18.34 10.90 -35.57
C GLU A 173 17.60 11.93 -34.72
N ASP A 174 16.34 12.21 -35.05
CA ASP A 174 15.54 13.30 -34.45
C ASP A 174 14.52 12.80 -33.42
N VAL A 175 13.92 11.62 -33.63
CA VAL A 175 12.83 11.09 -32.82
C VAL A 175 12.97 9.59 -32.56
N ARG A 176 12.25 9.11 -31.55
CA ARG A 176 12.14 7.69 -31.21
C ARG A 176 10.69 7.24 -31.05
N LEU A 177 10.43 5.94 -31.26
CA LEU A 177 9.15 5.31 -30.98
C LEU A 177 9.13 4.77 -29.54
N VAL A 178 8.00 4.99 -28.85
CA VAL A 178 7.70 4.39 -27.55
C VAL A 178 6.29 3.81 -27.62
N ARG A 179 6.19 2.48 -27.64
CA ARG A 179 4.87 1.82 -27.68
C ARG A 179 4.14 1.99 -26.35
N TRP A 180 2.88 2.39 -26.44
CA TRP A 180 2.00 2.59 -25.28
C TRP A 180 0.63 1.92 -25.45
N HIS A 181 0.29 1.48 -26.68
CA HIS A 181 -0.94 0.78 -27.01
C HIS A 181 -0.65 -0.25 -28.10
N GLU A 182 -1.44 -1.33 -28.21
CA GLU A 182 -1.25 -2.37 -29.24
C GLU A 182 -1.29 -1.80 -30.67
N ASN A 183 -2.05 -0.72 -30.89
CA ASN A 183 -2.23 -0.08 -32.16
C ASN A 183 -1.62 1.33 -32.25
N SER A 184 -0.77 1.73 -31.31
CA SER A 184 -0.19 3.08 -31.34
C SER A 184 1.15 3.16 -30.64
N SER A 185 2.04 3.95 -31.21
CA SER A 185 3.30 4.37 -30.59
C SER A 185 3.37 5.88 -30.46
N ASP A 186 3.91 6.34 -29.35
CA ASP A 186 4.38 7.70 -29.17
C ASP A 186 5.61 7.93 -30.06
N VAL A 187 5.66 9.07 -30.73
CA VAL A 187 6.84 9.54 -31.48
C VAL A 187 7.38 10.76 -30.75
N ILE A 188 8.44 10.55 -30.01
CA ILE A 188 9.00 11.52 -29.06
C ILE A 188 10.30 12.06 -29.60
N LYS A 189 10.49 13.40 -29.55
CA LYS A 189 11.75 14.04 -29.88
C LYS A 189 12.88 13.49 -29.02
N ASN A 190 14.03 13.21 -29.61
CA ASN A 190 15.22 12.72 -28.89
C ASN A 190 15.66 13.76 -27.84
N GLY A 191 16.10 13.29 -26.67
CA GLY A 191 16.45 14.13 -25.54
C GLY A 191 15.26 14.59 -24.67
N ILE A 192 14.03 14.32 -25.08
CA ILE A 192 12.83 14.60 -24.28
C ILE A 192 12.41 13.31 -23.56
N SER A 193 12.18 13.46 -22.26
CA SER A 193 11.63 12.40 -21.39
C SER A 193 11.02 13.02 -20.14
N LYS A 194 10.29 12.25 -19.36
CA LYS A 194 9.82 12.67 -18.02
C LYS A 194 10.98 13.19 -17.15
N ALA A 195 12.18 12.61 -17.30
CA ALA A 195 13.40 13.02 -16.59
C ALA A 195 13.87 14.42 -17.02
N SER A 196 13.91 14.69 -18.33
CA SER A 196 14.30 16.02 -18.82
C SER A 196 13.32 17.10 -18.38
N GLY A 197 12.01 16.82 -18.40
CA GLY A 197 10.98 17.71 -17.88
C GLY A 197 11.14 17.97 -16.37
N LEU A 198 11.39 16.92 -15.58
CA LEU A 198 11.67 17.05 -14.15
C LEU A 198 12.91 17.90 -13.88
N ALA A 199 13.95 17.82 -14.71
CA ALA A 199 15.16 18.65 -14.54
C ALA A 199 14.84 20.14 -14.57
N HIS A 200 13.87 20.59 -15.38
CA HIS A 200 13.43 22.00 -15.39
C HIS A 200 12.76 22.39 -14.07
N VAL A 201 11.93 21.50 -13.50
CA VAL A 201 11.33 21.72 -12.17
C VAL A 201 12.41 21.84 -11.12
N LEU A 202 13.34 20.87 -11.04
CA LEU A 202 14.40 20.84 -10.02
C LEU A 202 15.28 22.08 -10.06
N LYS A 203 15.59 22.57 -11.26
CA LYS A 203 16.31 23.82 -11.44
C LYS A 203 15.53 25.02 -10.85
N LYS A 204 14.21 25.06 -11.06
CA LYS A 204 13.34 26.14 -10.55
C LYS A 204 13.27 26.16 -9.02
N VAL A 205 13.20 24.99 -8.39
CA VAL A 205 13.05 24.85 -6.92
C VAL A 205 14.37 24.61 -6.19
N HIS A 206 15.50 24.65 -6.90
CA HIS A 206 16.85 24.44 -6.35
C HIS A 206 17.02 23.10 -5.62
N LEU A 207 16.37 22.05 -6.09
CA LEU A 207 16.52 20.67 -5.61
C LEU A 207 17.46 19.85 -6.53
N LYS A 208 17.97 18.76 -5.99
CA LYS A 208 18.78 17.78 -6.74
C LYS A 208 17.96 16.52 -7.01
N PRO A 209 18.31 15.70 -8.00
CA PRO A 209 17.66 14.41 -8.25
C PRO A 209 17.57 13.52 -7.00
N GLU A 210 18.58 13.54 -6.13
CA GLU A 210 18.60 12.77 -4.87
C GLU A 210 17.51 13.18 -3.85
N ASN A 211 16.86 14.34 -4.06
CA ASN A 211 15.75 14.82 -3.24
C ASN A 211 14.38 14.41 -3.76
N VAL A 212 14.32 13.64 -4.84
CA VAL A 212 13.07 13.24 -5.49
C VAL A 212 12.79 11.75 -5.29
N LEU A 213 11.56 11.48 -4.90
CA LEU A 213 10.92 10.17 -4.99
C LEU A 213 10.00 10.16 -6.22
N PHE A 214 10.05 9.11 -7.02
CA PHE A 214 9.16 8.91 -8.14
C PHE A 214 8.40 7.58 -8.05
N PHE A 215 7.10 7.63 -8.31
CA PHE A 215 6.24 6.47 -8.48
C PHE A 215 5.90 6.27 -9.95
N GLY A 216 6.09 5.06 -10.46
CA GLY A 216 5.76 4.70 -11.83
C GLY A 216 5.47 3.22 -12.02
N ASP A 217 4.97 2.87 -13.20
CA ASP A 217 4.59 1.51 -13.56
C ASP A 217 5.09 1.06 -14.94
N GLY A 218 5.33 2.00 -15.86
CA GLY A 218 5.50 1.73 -17.29
C GLY A 218 6.91 1.94 -17.86
N PRO A 219 7.14 1.49 -19.11
CA PRO A 219 8.42 1.67 -19.79
C PRO A 219 8.84 3.12 -19.99
N ASN A 220 7.88 4.06 -20.10
CA ASN A 220 8.16 5.49 -20.22
C ASN A 220 8.68 6.13 -18.92
N ASP A 221 8.72 5.37 -17.82
CA ASP A 221 9.29 5.77 -16.53
C ASP A 221 10.76 5.34 -16.36
N MET A 222 11.31 4.57 -17.28
CA MET A 222 12.67 4.04 -17.16
C MET A 222 13.72 5.13 -17.03
N GLU A 223 13.62 6.20 -17.85
CA GLU A 223 14.59 7.29 -17.83
C GLU A 223 14.50 8.13 -16.55
N ILE A 224 13.29 8.39 -16.02
CA ILE A 224 13.14 9.13 -14.76
C ILE A 224 13.59 8.28 -13.57
N PHE A 225 13.43 6.95 -13.62
CA PHE A 225 13.99 6.03 -12.63
C PHE A 225 15.52 6.12 -12.59
N ASP A 226 16.20 6.23 -13.74
CA ASP A 226 17.64 6.40 -13.79
C ASP A 226 18.10 7.78 -13.27
N TYR A 227 17.19 8.76 -13.19
CA TYR A 227 17.50 10.13 -12.82
C TYR A 227 17.28 10.46 -11.34
N VAL A 228 16.21 9.95 -10.71
CA VAL A 228 15.81 10.30 -9.34
C VAL A 228 16.55 9.52 -8.25
N GLY A 229 16.53 10.05 -7.02
CA GLY A 229 17.20 9.45 -5.87
C GLY A 229 16.50 8.23 -5.28
N LEU A 230 15.17 8.21 -5.27
CA LEU A 230 14.37 7.12 -4.74
C LEU A 230 13.27 6.73 -5.75
N LYS A 231 13.17 5.45 -6.04
CA LYS A 231 12.35 4.87 -7.10
C LYS A 231 11.41 3.83 -6.53
N VAL A 232 10.13 4.03 -6.72
CA VAL A 232 9.10 3.07 -6.30
C VAL A 232 8.32 2.60 -7.53
N ALA A 233 8.39 1.31 -7.82
CA ALA A 233 7.58 0.68 -8.85
C ALA A 233 6.26 0.18 -8.24
N MET A 234 5.16 0.41 -8.96
CA MET A 234 3.86 -0.15 -8.57
C MET A 234 3.85 -1.68 -8.68
N GLY A 235 3.05 -2.35 -7.85
CA GLY A 235 2.91 -3.81 -7.86
C GLY A 235 2.39 -4.36 -9.19
N ASN A 236 1.52 -3.61 -9.87
CA ASN A 236 1.03 -3.88 -11.23
C ASN A 236 2.00 -3.45 -12.34
N GLY A 237 3.15 -2.82 -12.03
CA GLY A 237 4.07 -2.26 -13.00
C GLY A 237 4.86 -3.30 -13.81
N HIS A 238 5.51 -2.82 -14.88
CA HIS A 238 6.31 -3.62 -15.80
C HIS A 238 7.53 -4.25 -15.11
N GLY A 239 7.91 -5.47 -15.53
CA GLY A 239 9.01 -6.23 -14.93
C GLY A 239 10.34 -5.48 -14.93
N ASP A 240 10.73 -4.90 -16.06
CA ASP A 240 12.00 -4.18 -16.20
C ASP A 240 12.08 -2.94 -15.28
N LEU A 241 10.94 -2.27 -15.04
CA LEU A 241 10.88 -1.14 -14.12
C LEU A 241 11.05 -1.60 -12.67
N LYS A 242 10.41 -2.73 -12.30
CA LYS A 242 10.56 -3.34 -10.98
C LYS A 242 12.00 -3.76 -10.67
N GLU A 243 12.73 -4.25 -11.66
CA GLU A 243 14.15 -4.60 -11.49
C GLU A 243 15.03 -3.39 -11.16
N LYS A 244 14.65 -2.19 -11.63
CA LYS A 244 15.36 -0.94 -11.34
C LYS A 244 14.90 -0.24 -10.06
N ALA A 245 13.76 -0.64 -9.49
CA ALA A 245 13.18 0.02 -8.33
C ALA A 245 14.01 -0.19 -7.06
N ASP A 246 14.07 0.83 -6.22
CA ASP A 246 14.58 0.69 -4.84
C ASP A 246 13.55 -0.03 -3.97
N PHE A 247 12.24 0.15 -4.27
CA PHE A 247 11.14 -0.46 -3.57
C PHE A 247 10.00 -0.80 -4.54
N ILE A 248 9.48 -2.02 -4.46
CA ILE A 248 8.26 -2.43 -5.18
C ILE A 248 7.12 -2.37 -4.18
N THR A 249 6.13 -1.54 -4.46
CA THR A 249 4.95 -1.39 -3.61
C THR A 249 3.82 -2.33 -4.06
N LYS A 250 2.63 -2.17 -3.47
CA LYS A 250 1.42 -2.90 -3.82
C LYS A 250 0.80 -2.37 -5.12
N ASN A 251 -0.25 -3.04 -5.59
CA ASN A 251 -1.03 -2.58 -6.74
C ASN A 251 -1.80 -1.30 -6.41
N VAL A 252 -2.35 -0.64 -7.44
CA VAL A 252 -3.19 0.57 -7.26
C VAL A 252 -4.38 0.28 -6.35
N GLU A 253 -5.09 -0.84 -6.56
CA GLU A 253 -6.29 -1.24 -5.81
C GLU A 253 -5.98 -1.59 -4.34
N GLU A 254 -4.73 -1.84 -4.01
CA GLU A 254 -4.26 -2.19 -2.67
C GLU A 254 -3.62 -1.00 -1.95
N ASP A 255 -3.95 0.24 -2.35
CA ASP A 255 -3.38 1.48 -1.80
C ASP A 255 -1.84 1.53 -1.86
N GLY A 256 -1.25 1.05 -2.97
CA GLY A 256 0.20 0.88 -3.10
C GLY A 256 1.01 2.15 -2.82
N ILE A 257 0.53 3.33 -3.22
CA ILE A 257 1.20 4.62 -2.96
C ILE A 257 1.19 4.96 -1.47
N LEU A 258 0.02 4.89 -0.81
CA LEU A 258 -0.09 5.14 0.63
C LEU A 258 0.81 4.19 1.41
N TYR A 259 0.71 2.88 1.12
CA TYR A 259 1.55 1.85 1.75
C TYR A 259 3.05 2.18 1.65
N ALA A 260 3.53 2.54 0.44
CA ALA A 260 4.94 2.87 0.27
C ALA A 260 5.36 4.11 1.06
N LEU A 261 4.55 5.17 1.06
CA LEU A 261 4.87 6.41 1.76
C LEU A 261 4.85 6.26 3.28
N GLU A 262 3.96 5.42 3.81
CA GLU A 262 3.94 5.02 5.23
C GLU A 262 5.21 4.24 5.60
N GLU A 263 5.58 3.22 4.81
CA GLU A 263 6.79 2.43 5.02
C GLU A 263 8.08 3.26 4.94
N LEU A 264 8.07 4.30 4.09
CA LEU A 264 9.16 5.26 3.95
C LEU A 264 9.17 6.34 5.06
N GLY A 265 8.11 6.45 5.85
CA GLY A 265 7.94 7.46 6.90
C GLY A 265 7.67 8.88 6.37
N LEU A 266 7.25 8.99 5.10
CA LEU A 266 6.89 10.26 4.47
C LEU A 266 5.43 10.67 4.75
N VAL A 267 4.56 9.69 4.96
CA VAL A 267 3.18 9.87 5.45
C VAL A 267 3.07 9.12 6.77
N GLU A 268 2.32 9.66 7.71
CA GLU A 268 2.07 9.00 8.99
C GLU A 268 1.06 7.88 8.80
N LYS A 269 1.38 6.70 9.37
CA LYS A 269 0.49 5.56 9.36
C LYS A 269 -0.64 5.80 10.36
N GLU A 270 -1.88 5.80 9.89
CA GLU A 270 -3.02 5.77 10.79
C GLU A 270 -3.18 4.36 11.36
N LEU A 271 -2.79 4.21 12.61
CA LEU A 271 -3.01 2.97 13.34
C LEU A 271 -4.49 2.85 13.70
N GLN A 272 -5.06 1.68 13.43
CA GLN A 272 -6.36 1.29 13.90
C GLN A 272 -6.18 0.40 15.12
N PHE A 273 -6.94 0.64 16.17
CA PHE A 273 -6.86 -0.18 17.39
C PHE A 273 -8.16 -0.97 17.57
N PRO A 274 -8.34 -2.10 16.86
CA PRO A 274 -9.60 -2.83 16.84
C PRO A 274 -10.00 -3.38 18.22
N GLN A 275 -9.03 -3.52 19.13
CA GLN A 275 -9.29 -3.93 20.52
C GLN A 275 -10.08 -2.88 21.32
N LEU A 276 -10.03 -1.59 20.94
CA LEU A 276 -10.72 -0.52 21.66
C LEU A 276 -12.20 -0.44 21.31
N ASP A 277 -12.61 -1.00 20.17
CA ASP A 277 -14.03 -1.08 19.76
C ASP A 277 -14.32 -2.41 19.05
N VAL A 278 -14.28 -3.48 19.79
CA VAL A 278 -14.51 -4.86 19.29
C VAL A 278 -15.91 -5.08 18.74
N THR A 279 -16.87 -4.20 19.00
CA THR A 279 -18.28 -4.34 18.55
C THR A 279 -18.45 -3.93 17.09
N ASN A 280 -17.62 -3.00 16.60
CA ASN A 280 -17.67 -2.47 15.23
C ASN A 280 -16.72 -3.22 14.27
N GLU A 281 -15.93 -4.16 14.79
CA GLU A 281 -14.99 -4.92 13.95
C GLU A 281 -15.71 -6.05 13.21
N ASP A 282 -15.63 -6.02 11.89
CA ASP A 282 -16.08 -7.10 11.02
C ASP A 282 -15.00 -8.18 10.94
N ALA A 283 -14.99 -9.07 11.92
CA ALA A 283 -13.97 -10.10 12.10
C ALA A 283 -14.58 -11.34 12.78
N PRO A 284 -14.02 -12.55 12.55
CA PRO A 284 -14.52 -13.78 13.14
C PRO A 284 -14.44 -13.76 14.67
N MET A 285 -15.34 -14.53 15.30
CA MET A 285 -15.35 -14.72 16.74
C MET A 285 -15.09 -16.19 17.11
N ALA A 286 -14.55 -16.40 18.31
CA ALA A 286 -14.46 -17.72 18.92
C ALA A 286 -15.16 -17.71 20.28
N LEU A 287 -15.90 -18.78 20.59
CA LEU A 287 -16.50 -19.03 21.89
C LEU A 287 -15.75 -20.19 22.55
N ILE A 288 -14.92 -19.88 23.54
CA ILE A 288 -14.20 -20.87 24.34
C ILE A 288 -15.09 -21.27 25.53
N LYS A 289 -15.69 -22.44 25.45
CA LYS A 289 -16.54 -22.97 26.50
C LYS A 289 -15.70 -23.64 27.58
N THR A 290 -15.91 -23.25 28.82
CA THR A 290 -15.18 -23.82 29.97
C THR A 290 -16.14 -24.22 31.08
N ASN A 291 -15.72 -25.15 31.96
CA ASN A 291 -16.47 -25.51 33.16
C ASN A 291 -16.53 -24.37 34.22
N TYR A 292 -15.91 -23.20 33.97
CA TYR A 292 -15.96 -22.00 34.82
C TYR A 292 -16.65 -20.79 34.16
N GLY A 293 -17.25 -21.00 33.01
CA GLY A 293 -17.92 -19.98 32.21
C GLY A 293 -17.31 -19.83 30.82
N ASP A 294 -18.02 -19.15 29.94
CA ASP A 294 -17.66 -19.00 28.54
C ASP A 294 -16.85 -17.73 28.30
N LEU A 295 -15.84 -17.84 27.44
CA LEU A 295 -14.98 -16.75 27.03
C LEU A 295 -15.19 -16.48 25.55
N LYS A 296 -15.88 -15.38 25.22
CA LYS A 296 -16.15 -14.95 23.85
C LYS A 296 -15.08 -13.97 23.37
N VAL A 297 -14.42 -14.31 22.29
CA VAL A 297 -13.25 -13.60 21.77
C VAL A 297 -13.50 -13.15 20.33
N LYS A 298 -13.22 -11.88 20.03
CA LYS A 298 -13.07 -11.38 18.67
C LYS A 298 -11.63 -11.68 18.20
N LEU A 299 -11.47 -12.21 16.98
CA LEU A 299 -10.17 -12.53 16.39
C LEU A 299 -9.78 -11.47 15.35
N PHE A 300 -8.47 -11.23 15.17
CA PHE A 300 -7.94 -10.17 14.30
C PHE A 300 -7.08 -10.71 13.15
N PRO A 301 -7.70 -11.35 12.11
CA PRO A 301 -6.95 -11.95 11.00
C PRO A 301 -6.23 -10.94 10.11
N LYS A 302 -6.62 -9.66 10.10
CA LYS A 302 -5.90 -8.61 9.37
C LYS A 302 -4.54 -8.31 9.99
N GLN A 303 -4.47 -8.32 11.31
CA GLN A 303 -3.26 -7.98 12.07
C GLN A 303 -2.36 -9.16 12.36
N ALA A 304 -2.93 -10.37 12.53
CA ALA A 304 -2.21 -11.60 12.84
C ALA A 304 -2.75 -12.80 12.04
N PRO A 305 -2.60 -12.78 10.69
CA PRO A 305 -3.26 -13.76 9.80
C PRO A 305 -2.86 -15.22 10.07
N LYS A 306 -1.57 -15.51 10.25
CA LYS A 306 -1.10 -16.89 10.50
C LYS A 306 -1.51 -17.38 11.87
N THR A 307 -1.43 -16.52 12.88
CA THR A 307 -1.79 -16.85 14.26
C THR A 307 -3.28 -17.15 14.37
N VAL A 308 -4.12 -16.32 13.76
CA VAL A 308 -5.57 -16.57 13.71
C VAL A 308 -5.87 -17.84 12.92
N ALA A 309 -5.25 -18.05 11.75
CA ALA A 309 -5.45 -19.27 10.97
C ALA A 309 -5.06 -20.53 11.73
N ASN A 310 -3.93 -20.51 12.47
CA ASN A 310 -3.50 -21.61 13.35
C ASN A 310 -4.55 -21.91 14.43
N PHE A 311 -4.96 -20.88 15.19
CA PHE A 311 -5.93 -21.05 16.27
C PHE A 311 -7.27 -21.57 15.75
N VAL A 312 -7.80 -20.99 14.67
CA VAL A 312 -9.09 -21.38 14.06
C VAL A 312 -9.05 -22.80 13.53
N ALA A 313 -7.97 -23.21 12.86
CA ALA A 313 -7.86 -24.59 12.35
C ALA A 313 -7.78 -25.60 13.48
N LEU A 314 -6.97 -25.36 14.51
CA LEU A 314 -6.88 -26.22 15.69
C LEU A 314 -8.22 -26.30 16.44
N ALA A 315 -8.94 -25.17 16.57
CA ALA A 315 -10.26 -25.13 17.20
C ALA A 315 -11.30 -25.95 16.42
N LYS A 316 -11.36 -25.78 15.09
CA LYS A 316 -12.29 -26.55 14.22
C LYS A 316 -12.00 -28.05 14.20
N ASP A 317 -10.73 -28.44 14.41
CA ASP A 317 -10.31 -29.84 14.52
C ASP A 317 -10.59 -30.47 15.92
N GLY A 318 -11.13 -29.68 16.87
CA GLY A 318 -11.36 -30.16 18.25
C GLY A 318 -10.06 -30.37 19.03
N TYR A 319 -8.94 -29.80 18.58
CA TYR A 319 -7.62 -29.97 19.21
C TYR A 319 -7.61 -29.52 20.67
N TYR A 320 -8.40 -28.49 20.99
CA TYR A 320 -8.49 -27.92 22.33
C TYR A 320 -9.54 -28.58 23.24
N ASP A 321 -10.35 -29.52 22.73
CA ASP A 321 -11.40 -30.17 23.49
C ASP A 321 -10.80 -31.03 24.63
N GLY A 322 -11.21 -30.76 25.85
CA GLY A 322 -10.66 -31.42 27.04
C GLY A 322 -9.31 -30.90 27.53
N VAL A 323 -8.70 -29.94 26.84
CA VAL A 323 -7.44 -29.30 27.23
C VAL A 323 -7.67 -28.36 28.40
N ILE A 324 -6.72 -28.32 29.37
CA ILE A 324 -6.85 -27.49 30.57
C ILE A 324 -6.10 -26.17 30.47
N PHE A 325 -6.55 -25.19 31.28
CA PHE A 325 -5.71 -24.04 31.64
C PHE A 325 -4.70 -24.51 32.69
N HIS A 326 -3.52 -24.90 32.25
CA HIS A 326 -2.49 -25.53 33.09
C HIS A 326 -1.69 -24.56 33.95
N ARG A 327 -1.81 -23.24 33.70
CA ARG A 327 -1.15 -22.18 34.45
C ARG A 327 -2.05 -20.99 34.61
N VAL A 328 -2.33 -20.59 35.84
CA VAL A 328 -3.18 -19.45 36.18
C VAL A 328 -2.49 -18.59 37.23
N ILE A 329 -2.26 -17.33 36.90
CA ILE A 329 -1.66 -16.35 37.80
C ILE A 329 -2.60 -15.14 37.87
N LYS A 330 -3.18 -14.94 39.05
CA LYS A 330 -4.01 -13.78 39.33
C LYS A 330 -3.24 -12.49 39.14
N ASP A 331 -3.90 -11.46 38.59
CA ASP A 331 -3.30 -10.18 38.26
C ASP A 331 -2.18 -10.30 37.20
N PHE A 332 -2.26 -11.33 36.36
CA PHE A 332 -1.35 -11.52 35.23
C PHE A 332 -2.05 -12.17 34.01
N MET A 333 -2.28 -13.51 34.02
CA MET A 333 -2.87 -14.19 32.87
C MET A 333 -3.37 -15.59 33.22
N ILE A 334 -4.21 -16.15 32.35
CA ILE A 334 -4.54 -17.58 32.31
C ILE A 334 -3.99 -18.20 31.03
N GLN A 335 -3.28 -19.35 31.13
CA GLN A 335 -2.60 -20.00 30.01
C GLN A 335 -3.07 -21.43 29.83
N GLY A 336 -3.38 -21.77 28.57
CA GLY A 336 -3.82 -23.10 28.16
C GLY A 336 -3.35 -23.45 26.74
N GLY A 337 -4.02 -24.43 26.10
CA GLY A 337 -3.73 -24.82 24.73
C GLY A 337 -2.63 -25.87 24.55
N ASP A 338 -2.13 -26.45 25.66
CA ASP A 338 -1.22 -27.60 25.64
C ASP A 338 -2.02 -28.89 25.87
N PRO A 339 -2.16 -29.80 24.89
CA PRO A 339 -2.88 -31.06 25.05
C PRO A 339 -2.31 -31.95 26.15
N THR A 340 -1.02 -31.81 26.50
CA THR A 340 -0.37 -32.59 27.57
C THR A 340 -0.65 -32.00 28.96
N GLY A 341 -1.12 -30.75 29.04
CA GLY A 341 -1.38 -30.05 30.30
C GLY A 341 -0.13 -29.76 31.16
N THR A 342 1.06 -29.92 30.59
CA THR A 342 2.36 -29.73 31.28
C THR A 342 2.99 -28.36 31.06
N GLY A 343 2.53 -27.64 30.07
CA GLY A 343 3.13 -26.39 29.57
C GLY A 343 4.30 -26.59 28.62
N MET A 344 4.64 -27.84 28.29
CA MET A 344 5.79 -28.18 27.43
C MET A 344 5.39 -28.71 26.05
N GLY A 345 4.11 -28.93 25.80
CA GLY A 345 3.58 -29.51 24.58
C GLY A 345 2.87 -28.50 23.71
N GLY A 346 2.32 -29.00 22.59
CA GLY A 346 1.50 -28.26 21.66
C GLY A 346 2.22 -27.87 20.38
N GLU A 347 1.64 -28.26 19.25
CA GLU A 347 2.18 -28.02 17.91
C GLU A 347 1.26 -27.09 17.12
N SER A 348 1.81 -26.40 16.14
CA SER A 348 1.03 -25.57 15.20
C SER A 348 0.60 -26.36 13.97
N ILE A 349 -0.33 -25.82 13.20
CA ILE A 349 -0.69 -26.37 11.87
C ILE A 349 0.45 -26.25 10.85
N TYR A 350 1.47 -25.45 11.13
CA TYR A 350 2.63 -25.21 10.27
C TYR A 350 3.82 -26.13 10.60
N GLY A 351 3.70 -26.99 11.61
CA GLY A 351 4.73 -27.84 12.15
C GLY A 351 4.96 -27.59 13.65
N GLU A 352 6.17 -27.87 14.14
CA GLU A 352 6.50 -27.74 15.56
C GLU A 352 6.25 -26.31 16.11
N CYS A 353 6.64 -25.28 15.33
CA CYS A 353 6.41 -23.88 15.68
C CYS A 353 6.32 -22.99 14.43
N PHE A 354 5.89 -21.74 14.63
CA PHE A 354 5.86 -20.69 13.60
C PHE A 354 6.30 -19.33 14.17
N GLU A 355 6.57 -18.40 13.25
CA GLU A 355 7.09 -17.07 13.56
C GLU A 355 6.11 -16.17 14.33
N ASP A 356 6.65 -15.17 15.01
CA ASP A 356 5.89 -14.12 15.68
C ASP A 356 5.22 -13.18 14.67
N GLU A 357 3.98 -12.76 14.96
CA GLU A 357 3.24 -11.73 14.22
C GLU A 357 2.95 -10.54 15.14
N PHE A 358 3.88 -9.58 15.22
CA PHE A 358 3.71 -8.37 16.03
C PHE A 358 3.07 -7.27 15.20
N SER A 359 1.83 -6.90 15.52
CA SER A 359 1.13 -5.77 14.94
C SER A 359 1.37 -4.49 15.76
N GLU A 360 1.41 -3.34 15.09
CA GLU A 360 1.42 -2.03 15.75
C GLU A 360 0.03 -1.60 16.22
N GLU A 361 -0.99 -2.38 15.91
CA GLU A 361 -2.40 -2.12 16.20
C GLU A 361 -2.96 -3.00 17.32
N LEU A 362 -2.18 -4.01 17.79
CA LEU A 362 -2.59 -4.96 18.83
C LEU A 362 -1.64 -4.95 20.02
N TYR A 363 -2.22 -4.96 21.21
CA TYR A 363 -1.51 -4.85 22.48
C TYR A 363 -2.05 -5.83 23.52
N ASN A 364 -1.25 -6.18 24.52
CA ASN A 364 -1.64 -7.06 25.62
C ASN A 364 -2.52 -6.33 26.66
N LEU A 365 -3.63 -5.73 26.21
CA LEU A 365 -4.65 -5.12 27.05
C LEU A 365 -5.33 -6.18 27.93
N LEU A 366 -6.05 -5.78 28.99
CA LEU A 366 -6.91 -6.69 29.74
C LEU A 366 -7.87 -7.43 28.80
N GLY A 367 -7.92 -8.77 28.89
CA GLY A 367 -8.75 -9.62 28.04
C GLY A 367 -8.15 -9.91 26.65
N ALA A 368 -6.93 -9.45 26.35
CA ALA A 368 -6.24 -9.80 25.12
C ALA A 368 -5.91 -11.30 25.06
N LEU A 369 -6.14 -11.92 23.89
CA LEU A 369 -5.74 -13.31 23.58
C LEU A 369 -4.40 -13.26 22.84
N SER A 370 -3.38 -13.92 23.38
CA SER A 370 -2.00 -13.87 22.91
C SER A 370 -1.36 -15.25 22.87
N MET A 371 -0.39 -15.45 21.95
CA MET A 371 0.36 -16.69 21.89
C MET A 371 1.37 -16.81 23.02
N ALA A 372 1.35 -17.94 23.72
CA ALA A 372 2.48 -18.34 24.57
C ALA A 372 3.61 -18.87 23.68
N ASN A 373 4.86 -18.58 24.05
CA ASN A 373 6.05 -19.06 23.34
C ASN A 373 7.21 -19.32 24.31
N ALA A 374 8.22 -20.03 23.83
CA ALA A 374 9.48 -20.31 24.55
C ALA A 374 10.64 -19.42 24.10
N GLY A 375 10.35 -18.27 23.50
CA GLY A 375 11.27 -17.32 22.90
C GLY A 375 10.82 -16.90 21.50
N PRO A 376 11.57 -16.07 20.80
CA PRO A 376 11.20 -15.55 19.49
C PRO A 376 10.91 -16.69 18.48
N ASN A 377 9.80 -16.55 17.73
CA ASN A 377 9.40 -17.46 16.65
C ASN A 377 9.18 -18.92 17.08
N THR A 378 8.69 -19.14 18.29
CA THR A 378 8.40 -20.48 18.83
C THR A 378 6.92 -20.67 19.18
N ASN A 379 6.01 -20.04 18.41
CA ASN A 379 4.57 -20.17 18.61
C ASN A 379 4.08 -21.57 18.18
N GLY A 380 3.33 -22.25 19.05
CA GLY A 380 2.73 -23.56 18.78
C GLY A 380 1.19 -23.50 18.84
N SER A 381 0.60 -24.23 19.79
CA SER A 381 -0.85 -24.20 20.07
C SER A 381 -1.19 -23.46 21.37
N GLN A 382 -0.22 -23.20 22.25
CA GLN A 382 -0.47 -22.60 23.55
C GLN A 382 -0.80 -21.12 23.42
N PHE A 383 -1.81 -20.68 24.17
CA PHE A 383 -2.22 -19.27 24.25
C PHE A 383 -2.49 -18.87 25.69
N PHE A 384 -2.53 -17.56 25.93
CA PHE A 384 -2.95 -17.01 27.22
C PHE A 384 -3.94 -15.86 27.02
N ILE A 385 -4.74 -15.61 28.06
CA ILE A 385 -5.65 -14.46 28.12
C ILE A 385 -5.17 -13.57 29.28
N VAL A 386 -4.94 -12.30 28.96
CA VAL A 386 -4.43 -11.31 29.92
C VAL A 386 -5.49 -11.00 30.97
N GLN A 387 -5.12 -11.17 32.25
CA GLN A 387 -5.94 -10.84 33.41
C GLN A 387 -5.11 -10.01 34.40
N ASN A 388 -4.99 -8.70 34.14
CA ASN A 388 -4.30 -7.79 35.06
C ASN A 388 -5.02 -6.44 35.06
N GLN A 389 -5.66 -6.10 36.16
CA GLN A 389 -6.32 -4.81 36.37
C GLN A 389 -5.42 -3.81 37.14
N ASN A 390 -4.30 -4.29 37.68
CA ASN A 390 -3.39 -3.50 38.49
C ASN A 390 -2.16 -3.07 37.70
N LEU A 391 -2.21 -1.89 37.07
CA LEU A 391 -1.09 -1.37 36.31
C LEU A 391 -0.31 -0.32 37.15
N PRO A 392 1.02 -0.49 37.31
CA PRO A 392 1.83 0.46 38.09
C PRO A 392 2.20 1.73 37.27
N TYR A 393 1.77 1.84 36.01
CA TYR A 393 2.14 2.92 35.10
C TYR A 393 0.97 3.83 34.78
N SER A 394 1.20 5.14 34.74
CA SER A 394 0.25 6.12 34.22
C SER A 394 0.29 6.15 32.69
N ALA A 395 -0.78 6.65 32.06
CA ALA A 395 -0.81 6.84 30.60
C ALA A 395 0.37 7.66 30.09
N LYS A 396 0.76 8.75 30.79
CA LYS A 396 1.92 9.58 30.41
C LYS A 396 3.26 8.85 30.45
N GLU A 397 3.43 7.90 31.37
CA GLU A 397 4.65 7.09 31.42
C GLU A 397 4.70 6.11 30.26
N LEU A 398 3.57 5.49 29.92
CA LEU A 398 3.47 4.61 28.75
C LEU A 398 3.69 5.37 27.43
N GLU A 399 3.08 6.56 27.25
CA GLU A 399 3.33 7.41 26.07
C GLU A 399 4.82 7.75 25.93
N ARG A 400 5.51 8.12 27.02
CA ARG A 400 6.97 8.34 27.02
C ARG A 400 7.77 7.08 26.68
N GLY A 401 7.22 5.91 27.03
CA GLY A 401 7.77 4.60 26.68
C GLY A 401 7.55 4.18 25.22
N GLY A 402 6.78 4.97 24.45
CA GLY A 402 6.54 4.75 23.02
C GLY A 402 5.20 4.08 22.69
N TRP A 403 4.28 3.93 23.65
CA TRP A 403 2.92 3.46 23.38
C TRP A 403 2.05 4.56 22.76
N PRO A 404 1.19 4.24 21.78
CA PRO A 404 0.18 5.18 21.27
C PRO A 404 -0.70 5.72 22.39
N LYS A 405 -1.14 6.97 22.27
CA LYS A 405 -1.89 7.67 23.30
C LYS A 405 -3.18 6.94 23.71
N GLU A 406 -3.92 6.42 22.71
CA GLU A 406 -5.16 5.67 22.91
C GLU A 406 -4.91 4.36 23.67
N ILE A 407 -3.83 3.66 23.35
CA ILE A 407 -3.42 2.42 24.01
C ILE A 407 -2.91 2.69 25.42
N ALA A 408 -2.12 3.74 25.59
CA ALA A 408 -1.65 4.16 26.92
C ALA A 408 -2.81 4.52 27.84
N ALA A 409 -3.85 5.18 27.32
CA ALA A 409 -5.07 5.47 28.06
C ALA A 409 -5.83 4.18 28.41
N ALA A 410 -6.00 3.26 27.46
CA ALA A 410 -6.68 1.98 27.67
C ALA A 410 -5.98 1.13 28.76
N TYR A 411 -4.65 1.08 28.73
CA TYR A 411 -3.88 0.42 29.81
C TYR A 411 -4.12 1.07 31.17
N ALA A 412 -4.05 2.39 31.24
CA ALA A 412 -4.23 3.11 32.51
C ALA A 412 -5.62 2.97 33.10
N GLU A 413 -6.65 2.82 32.25
CA GLU A 413 -8.05 2.68 32.63
C GLU A 413 -8.42 1.24 32.98
N ASN A 414 -8.03 0.28 32.13
CA ASN A 414 -8.54 -1.09 32.20
C ASN A 414 -7.48 -2.12 32.64
N GLY A 415 -6.20 -1.78 32.57
CA GLY A 415 -5.11 -2.70 32.87
C GLY A 415 -4.57 -3.45 31.66
N GLY A 416 -3.74 -4.45 31.91
CA GLY A 416 -3.07 -5.27 30.91
C GLY A 416 -1.61 -5.54 31.27
N THR A 417 -0.83 -6.04 30.30
CA THR A 417 0.57 -6.43 30.49
C THR A 417 1.48 -5.82 29.42
N PRO A 418 1.74 -4.49 29.46
CA PRO A 418 2.51 -3.79 28.42
C PRO A 418 3.94 -4.32 28.24
N HIS A 419 4.52 -4.95 29.24
CA HIS A 419 5.84 -5.58 29.17
C HIS A 419 5.88 -6.83 28.27
N LEU A 420 4.73 -7.39 27.88
CA LEU A 420 4.60 -8.51 26.94
C LEU A 420 4.41 -8.04 25.48
N ASP A 421 4.17 -6.75 25.24
CA ASP A 421 4.03 -6.21 23.89
C ASP A 421 5.32 -6.42 23.08
N ARG A 422 5.17 -6.81 21.80
CA ARG A 422 6.29 -7.18 20.91
C ARG A 422 7.13 -8.37 21.41
N ARG A 423 6.57 -9.19 22.30
CA ARG A 423 7.15 -10.46 22.76
C ARG A 423 6.21 -11.63 22.55
N HIS A 424 4.92 -11.35 22.55
CA HIS A 424 3.86 -12.33 22.30
C HIS A 424 2.89 -11.79 21.26
N SER A 425 2.52 -12.63 20.27
CA SER A 425 1.60 -12.27 19.19
C SER A 425 0.18 -12.16 19.75
N VAL A 426 -0.35 -10.94 19.82
CA VAL A 426 -1.75 -10.68 20.14
C VAL A 426 -2.59 -10.97 18.92
N PHE A 427 -3.69 -11.72 19.07
CA PHE A 427 -4.54 -12.09 17.94
C PHE A 427 -6.05 -12.09 18.23
N GLY A 428 -6.46 -11.74 19.46
CA GLY A 428 -7.85 -11.63 19.84
C GLY A 428 -8.08 -10.75 21.07
N GLN A 429 -9.36 -10.49 21.37
CA GLN A 429 -9.81 -9.70 22.51
C GLN A 429 -11.16 -10.18 23.01
N LEU A 430 -11.36 -10.30 24.33
CA LEU A 430 -12.68 -10.55 24.92
C LEU A 430 -13.67 -9.43 24.56
N VAL A 431 -14.93 -9.81 24.32
CA VAL A 431 -15.91 -8.87 23.73
C VAL A 431 -17.02 -8.42 24.68
N ASP A 432 -17.32 -9.16 25.75
CA ASP A 432 -18.47 -8.85 26.61
C ASP A 432 -18.17 -9.04 28.12
N GLN A 433 -19.00 -8.41 28.93
CA GLN A 433 -18.86 -8.42 30.40
C GLN A 433 -18.90 -9.84 30.99
N ALA A 434 -19.72 -10.75 30.43
CA ALA A 434 -19.80 -12.14 30.91
C ALA A 434 -18.47 -12.87 30.74
N SER A 435 -17.77 -12.63 29.64
CA SER A 435 -16.44 -13.18 29.37
C SER A 435 -15.38 -12.65 30.33
N TYR A 436 -15.41 -11.36 30.68
CA TYR A 436 -14.52 -10.81 31.71
C TYR A 436 -14.82 -11.36 33.11
N GLU A 437 -16.09 -11.58 33.46
CA GLU A 437 -16.49 -12.24 34.72
C GLU A 437 -16.02 -13.69 34.77
N ALA A 438 -16.13 -14.44 33.68
CA ALA A 438 -15.59 -15.79 33.56
C ALA A 438 -14.05 -15.81 33.69
N LEU A 439 -13.34 -14.86 33.03
CA LEU A 439 -11.91 -14.69 33.16
C LEU A 439 -11.49 -14.44 34.61
N ASP A 440 -12.19 -13.57 35.32
CA ASP A 440 -11.91 -13.26 36.73
C ASP A 440 -12.21 -14.49 37.63
N ASN A 441 -13.30 -15.23 37.38
CA ASN A 441 -13.62 -16.48 38.11
C ASN A 441 -12.48 -17.51 37.95
N ILE A 442 -11.96 -17.69 36.72
CA ILE A 442 -10.84 -18.55 36.46
C ILE A 442 -9.56 -18.06 37.17
N ALA A 443 -9.27 -16.78 37.10
CA ALA A 443 -8.05 -16.21 37.68
C ALA A 443 -8.03 -16.24 39.23
N ASN A 444 -9.19 -16.39 39.86
CA ASN A 444 -9.32 -16.43 41.34
C ASN A 444 -9.35 -17.84 41.93
N VAL A 445 -9.13 -18.89 41.16
CA VAL A 445 -9.09 -20.27 41.69
C VAL A 445 -7.83 -20.51 42.50
N ASP A 446 -7.89 -21.46 43.44
CA ASP A 446 -6.72 -21.89 44.16
C ASP A 446 -5.74 -22.62 43.25
N THR A 447 -4.45 -22.29 43.33
CA THR A 447 -3.38 -22.88 42.54
C THR A 447 -2.35 -23.59 43.44
N GLY A 448 -1.76 -24.64 42.86
CA GLY A 448 -0.70 -25.41 43.49
C GLY A 448 0.68 -25.10 42.90
N ALA A 449 1.53 -26.14 42.84
CA ALA A 449 2.85 -26.04 42.26
C ALA A 449 2.81 -25.59 40.78
N ALA A 450 3.74 -24.73 40.36
CA ALA A 450 3.87 -24.18 39.02
C ALA A 450 2.61 -23.40 38.55
N ASP A 451 1.90 -22.76 39.49
CA ASP A 451 0.68 -21.97 39.23
C ASP A 451 -0.44 -22.79 38.56
N LYS A 452 -0.43 -24.12 38.70
CA LYS A 452 -1.46 -25.01 38.20
C LYS A 452 -2.69 -24.94 39.10
N PRO A 453 -3.92 -24.74 38.55
CA PRO A 453 -5.16 -24.85 39.30
C PRO A 453 -5.26 -26.23 40.07
N ILE A 454 -5.77 -26.20 41.32
CA ILE A 454 -5.98 -27.42 42.09
C ILE A 454 -7.08 -28.26 41.45
N ASP A 455 -8.19 -27.63 41.08
CA ASP A 455 -9.24 -28.22 40.29
C ASP A 455 -9.05 -27.84 38.80
N ASP A 456 -9.08 -28.83 37.92
CA ASP A 456 -8.81 -28.59 36.51
C ASP A 456 -9.88 -27.66 35.89
N ILE A 457 -9.40 -26.60 35.20
CA ILE A 457 -10.21 -25.72 34.39
C ILE A 457 -10.12 -26.22 32.97
N VAL A 458 -11.22 -26.81 32.49
CA VAL A 458 -11.26 -27.54 31.23
C VAL A 458 -11.89 -26.69 30.14
N ILE A 459 -11.25 -26.64 28.99
CA ILE A 459 -11.84 -26.18 27.74
C ILE A 459 -12.74 -27.29 27.22
N GLU A 460 -14.05 -27.15 27.31
CA GLU A 460 -15.00 -28.14 26.83
C GLU A 460 -15.03 -28.18 25.29
N SER A 461 -15.00 -27.00 24.64
CA SER A 461 -14.88 -26.84 23.18
C SER A 461 -14.54 -25.41 22.83
N ILE A 462 -14.07 -25.21 21.60
CA ILE A 462 -13.94 -23.86 21.01
C ILE A 462 -14.76 -23.81 19.72
N GLU A 463 -15.82 -23.02 19.73
CA GLU A 463 -16.68 -22.81 18.56
C GLU A 463 -16.23 -21.54 17.82
N VAL A 464 -15.90 -21.66 16.52
CA VAL A 464 -15.58 -20.52 15.67
C VAL A 464 -16.84 -20.05 14.95
N ILE A 465 -17.16 -18.79 15.09
CA ILE A 465 -18.33 -18.13 14.48
C ILE A 465 -17.82 -17.25 13.35
N ASP A 466 -17.93 -17.76 12.13
CA ASP A 466 -17.62 -17.02 10.89
C ASP A 466 -18.83 -16.17 10.46
N ASP A 467 -18.59 -15.05 9.76
CA ASP A 467 -19.65 -14.12 9.33
C ASP A 467 -20.67 -14.76 8.35
N GLU A 468 -20.33 -15.85 7.69
CA GLU A 468 -21.23 -16.59 6.78
C GLU A 468 -22.46 -17.19 7.50
N ASN A 469 -22.48 -17.24 8.83
CA ASN A 469 -23.56 -17.80 9.65
C ASN A 469 -24.38 -16.75 10.38
N ARG A 470 -24.26 -15.45 10.05
CA ARG A 470 -25.17 -14.40 10.54
C ARG A 470 -26.40 -14.31 9.61
N GLY A 471 -27.23 -15.34 9.60
CA GLY A 471 -28.54 -15.42 8.96
C GLY A 471 -29.64 -15.14 9.97
#